data_0db7ec450012ca35ded115019e28f8b8
#
_entry.id   0db7ec450012ca35ded115019e28f8b8
#
_cell.length_a   1.000
_cell.length_b   1.000
_cell.length_c   1.000
_cell.angle_alpha   90.00
_cell.angle_beta   90.00
_cell.angle_gamma   90.00
#
_symmetry.space_group_name_H-M   'P 1'
#
loop_
_entity.id
_entity.type
_entity.pdbx_description
1 polymer ?
#
loop_
_entity_poly.entity_id
_entity_poly.type
_entity_poly.pdbx_seq_one_letter_code
_entity_poly.pdbx_strand_id
1 'polypeptide(L)'
;MKELELKYGCNPNQKPSRIYMENGELPIKVLNGKPGYINFLDAFNGWQLVSELKKATGLPAATSFKHVSPAGAAVGLPLSEVERKIYWVDDMDVEFTPLANAYIRARGADRMSSFGDFISLSDVCDKETALVIKREVSDGVIAPGYTDEALEILKAKKKGNYNVIEIDPDYVPAPIEHKEVFGITFEQGRNELVIDEHFFDNIVTENKEIPDSAKMDLAISMITLKYTQSNSVCYVKGGQAIGIGAGQQSRIHCTRLAGSKADNWWLRQSPQVLGLQFLDKIGRADRDNAIDLYIGEDYMDVLADGAWENIFKVKPEVFTREEKRAWLDKNTDVALGSDAFFPFGDNVERAHKSGVKYIAQPGGSIRDDHVIATCNKYGIAMAFTGIRLFHHSL
;
A
#
# COMPACT_ATOMS: atom_id res chain seq x y z
N MET A 1 -24.92 -0.08 18.77
CA MET A 1 -24.81 1.38 18.54
C MET A 1 -25.14 1.65 17.08
N LYS A 2 -26.16 2.49 16.85
CA LYS A 2 -26.59 2.81 15.46
C LYS A 2 -25.90 4.03 14.88
N GLU A 3 -25.32 4.83 15.72
CA GLU A 3 -24.80 6.14 15.37
C GLU A 3 -23.58 6.47 16.24
N LEU A 4 -22.62 7.16 15.65
CA LEU A 4 -21.50 7.75 16.35
C LEU A 4 -21.32 9.18 15.85
N GLU A 5 -21.46 10.14 16.77
CA GLU A 5 -21.21 11.53 16.48
C GLU A 5 -19.70 11.79 16.36
N LEU A 6 -19.32 12.56 15.36
CA LEU A 6 -17.93 12.92 15.09
C LEU A 6 -17.72 14.41 15.38
N LYS A 7 -16.49 14.78 15.69
CA LYS A 7 -16.13 16.16 15.99
C LYS A 7 -16.41 17.10 14.81
N TYR A 8 -16.09 16.67 13.59
CA TYR A 8 -16.34 17.36 12.34
C TYR A 8 -16.19 16.37 11.18
N GLY A 9 -16.55 16.77 9.96
CA GLY A 9 -16.40 15.94 8.76
C GLY A 9 -14.97 15.94 8.22
N CYS A 10 -14.81 16.15 6.91
CA CYS A 10 -13.46 16.21 6.31
C CYS A 10 -12.65 17.40 6.84
N ASN A 11 -13.32 18.48 7.22
CA ASN A 11 -12.68 19.71 7.71
C ASN A 11 -13.37 20.25 8.97
N PRO A 12 -12.65 21.02 9.81
CA PRO A 12 -13.22 21.53 11.06
C PRO A 12 -14.49 22.37 10.94
N ASN A 13 -14.71 23.01 9.79
CA ASN A 13 -15.92 23.80 9.54
C ASN A 13 -17.11 22.95 9.09
N GLN A 14 -16.92 21.68 8.79
CA GLN A 14 -17.98 20.78 8.29
C GLN A 14 -18.66 20.09 9.47
N LYS A 15 -19.57 20.80 10.11
CA LYS A 15 -20.37 20.36 11.26
C LYS A 15 -21.86 20.54 10.97
N PRO A 16 -22.73 19.67 11.51
CA PRO A 16 -22.44 18.49 12.33
C PRO A 16 -21.85 17.35 11.51
N SER A 17 -21.33 16.32 12.19
CA SER A 17 -20.77 15.14 11.54
C SER A 17 -21.08 13.87 12.35
N ARG A 18 -21.41 12.80 11.65
CA ARG A 18 -21.66 11.48 12.25
C ARG A 18 -21.47 10.36 11.26
N ILE A 19 -21.26 9.16 11.75
CA ILE A 19 -21.48 7.93 10.99
C ILE A 19 -22.70 7.23 11.59
N TYR A 20 -23.50 6.59 10.74
CA TYR A 20 -24.70 5.90 11.21
C TYR A 20 -25.16 4.84 10.21
N MET A 21 -25.98 3.92 10.71
CA MET A 21 -26.67 2.93 9.89
C MET A 21 -28.18 3.12 10.05
N GLU A 22 -28.90 3.13 8.92
CA GLU A 22 -30.38 3.21 8.92
C GLU A 22 -30.97 1.90 9.45
N ASN A 23 -30.39 0.78 9.06
CA ASN A 23 -30.84 -0.56 9.46
C ASN A 23 -29.72 -1.29 10.21
N GLY A 24 -30.03 -1.74 11.41
CA GLY A 24 -29.08 -2.45 12.25
C GLY A 24 -28.14 -1.54 13.03
N GLU A 25 -27.16 -2.14 13.63
CA GLU A 25 -26.14 -1.43 14.41
C GLU A 25 -24.83 -1.29 13.61
N LEU A 26 -24.02 -0.31 14.00
CA LEU A 26 -22.67 -0.17 13.44
C LEU A 26 -21.88 -1.45 13.70
N PRO A 27 -21.21 -2.02 12.68
CA PRO A 27 -20.45 -3.27 12.82
C PRO A 27 -19.09 -3.07 13.49
N ILE A 28 -18.93 -2.02 14.27
CA ILE A 28 -17.68 -1.65 14.94
C ILE A 28 -17.87 -1.32 16.40
N LYS A 29 -16.75 -1.41 17.15
CA LYS A 29 -16.59 -0.85 18.48
C LYS A 29 -15.32 -0.02 18.49
N VAL A 30 -15.40 1.19 19.01
CA VAL A 30 -14.22 2.03 19.26
C VAL A 30 -13.69 1.66 20.65
N LEU A 31 -12.57 0.94 20.69
CA LEU A 31 -11.99 0.45 21.94
C LEU A 31 -11.14 1.52 22.63
N ASN A 32 -10.62 2.46 21.87
CA ASN A 32 -9.81 3.56 22.38
C ASN A 32 -9.79 4.71 21.38
N GLY A 33 -9.58 5.94 21.87
CA GLY A 33 -9.47 7.13 21.05
C GLY A 33 -10.81 7.67 20.56
N LYS A 34 -10.73 8.64 19.66
CA LYS A 34 -11.87 9.28 19.00
C LYS A 34 -11.58 9.41 17.50
N PRO A 35 -11.78 8.35 16.71
CA PRO A 35 -11.51 8.42 15.28
C PRO A 35 -12.36 9.48 14.59
N GLY A 36 -11.76 10.17 13.63
CA GLY A 36 -12.45 11.17 12.84
C GLY A 36 -13.07 10.61 11.56
N TYR A 37 -13.72 11.48 10.82
CA TYR A 37 -14.41 11.16 9.58
C TYR A 37 -13.49 10.46 8.57
N ILE A 38 -12.31 11.03 8.30
CA ILE A 38 -11.35 10.45 7.34
C ILE A 38 -10.76 9.15 7.88
N ASN A 39 -10.53 9.06 9.20
CA ASN A 39 -10.06 7.81 9.81
C ASN A 39 -11.02 6.65 9.54
N PHE A 40 -12.32 6.88 9.62
CA PHE A 40 -13.33 5.85 9.34
C PHE A 40 -13.38 5.49 7.84
N LEU A 41 -13.21 6.46 6.94
CA LEU A 41 -13.09 6.16 5.51
C LEU A 41 -11.89 5.27 5.23
N ASP A 42 -10.74 5.58 5.81
CA ASP A 42 -9.54 4.75 5.71
C ASP A 42 -9.78 3.35 6.30
N ALA A 43 -10.36 3.29 7.49
CA ALA A 43 -10.60 2.03 8.21
C ALA A 43 -11.52 1.08 7.42
N PHE A 44 -12.62 1.58 6.89
CA PHE A 44 -13.61 0.74 6.20
C PHE A 44 -13.14 0.30 4.81
N ASN A 45 -12.39 1.12 4.11
CA ASN A 45 -11.76 0.72 2.85
C ASN A 45 -10.61 -0.26 3.10
N GLY A 46 -9.76 0.02 4.07
CA GLY A 46 -8.64 -0.84 4.42
C GLY A 46 -9.07 -2.22 4.93
N TRP A 47 -10.12 -2.28 5.72
CA TRP A 47 -10.67 -3.55 6.20
C TRP A 47 -11.14 -4.45 5.04
N GLN A 48 -11.85 -3.87 4.08
CA GLN A 48 -12.28 -4.63 2.89
C GLN A 48 -11.09 -5.16 2.10
N LEU A 49 -10.06 -4.33 1.92
CA LEU A 49 -8.85 -4.72 1.21
C LEU A 49 -8.16 -5.92 1.88
N VAL A 50 -7.90 -5.86 3.17
CA VAL A 50 -7.18 -6.95 3.87
C VAL A 50 -8.01 -8.21 3.96
N SER A 51 -9.33 -8.09 4.07
CA SER A 51 -10.24 -9.24 4.06
C SER A 51 -10.18 -10.00 2.74
N GLU A 52 -10.16 -9.27 1.62
CA GLU A 52 -10.05 -9.88 0.28
C GLU A 52 -8.66 -10.47 0.05
N LEU A 53 -7.59 -9.80 0.51
CA LEU A 53 -6.23 -10.36 0.42
C LEU A 53 -6.13 -11.69 1.17
N LYS A 54 -6.68 -11.77 2.37
CA LYS A 54 -6.68 -13.02 3.14
C LYS A 54 -7.45 -14.13 2.44
N LYS A 55 -8.62 -13.84 1.89
CA LYS A 55 -9.42 -14.80 1.15
C LYS A 55 -8.70 -15.32 -0.09
N ALA A 56 -8.03 -14.42 -0.83
CA ALA A 56 -7.35 -14.77 -2.06
C ALA A 56 -6.05 -15.55 -1.84
N THR A 57 -5.31 -15.27 -0.78
CA THR A 57 -3.96 -15.82 -0.54
C THR A 57 -3.90 -16.86 0.58
N GLY A 58 -4.89 -16.88 1.48
CA GLY A 58 -4.86 -17.71 2.68
C GLY A 58 -3.90 -17.23 3.76
N LEU A 59 -3.25 -16.08 3.56
CA LEU A 59 -2.26 -15.52 4.47
C LEU A 59 -2.83 -14.30 5.21
N PRO A 60 -2.40 -14.05 6.46
CA PRO A 60 -2.70 -12.78 7.12
C PRO A 60 -2.25 -11.60 6.27
N ALA A 61 -3.03 -10.53 6.26
CA ALA A 61 -2.79 -9.37 5.43
C ALA A 61 -2.89 -8.08 6.23
N ALA A 62 -2.19 -7.06 5.77
CA ALA A 62 -2.22 -5.72 6.34
C ALA A 62 -2.17 -4.66 5.25
N THR A 63 -2.69 -3.48 5.53
CA THR A 63 -2.55 -2.31 4.68
C THR A 63 -2.33 -1.06 5.51
N SER A 64 -1.61 -0.12 4.91
CA SER A 64 -1.38 1.23 5.43
C SER A 64 -2.13 2.19 4.54
N PHE A 65 -3.14 2.87 5.10
CA PHE A 65 -3.99 3.81 4.36
C PHE A 65 -3.68 5.24 4.72
N LYS A 66 -3.77 6.11 3.74
CA LYS A 66 -3.69 7.55 3.93
C LYS A 66 -4.45 8.27 2.82
N HIS A 67 -5.26 9.27 3.19
CA HIS A 67 -6.12 10.00 2.24
C HIS A 67 -7.00 9.08 1.40
N VAL A 68 -7.58 8.08 2.06
CA VAL A 68 -8.55 7.13 1.48
C VAL A 68 -7.97 6.32 0.31
N SER A 69 -6.68 6.06 0.35
CA SER A 69 -6.00 5.14 -0.58
C SER A 69 -4.88 4.39 0.14
N PRO A 70 -4.57 3.16 -0.26
CA PRO A 70 -3.46 2.43 0.33
C PRO A 70 -2.12 3.04 -0.10
N ALA A 71 -1.24 3.28 0.89
CA ALA A 71 0.17 3.57 0.66
C ALA A 71 0.97 2.28 0.48
N GLY A 72 0.47 1.19 1.07
CA GLY A 72 1.05 -0.15 0.97
C GLY A 72 0.05 -1.21 1.37
N ALA A 73 0.29 -2.43 0.90
CA ALA A 73 -0.50 -3.62 1.22
C ALA A 73 0.40 -4.85 1.09
N ALA A 74 0.23 -5.82 1.98
CA ALA A 74 1.09 -7.01 1.97
C ALA A 74 0.43 -8.18 2.67
N VAL A 75 0.94 -9.37 2.36
CA VAL A 75 0.59 -10.61 3.07
C VAL A 75 1.77 -11.08 3.92
N GLY A 76 1.50 -11.96 4.89
CA GLY A 76 2.41 -12.34 5.94
C GLY A 76 3.47 -13.36 5.53
N LEU A 77 4.40 -12.95 4.67
CA LEU A 77 5.57 -13.74 4.31
C LEU A 77 6.78 -13.31 5.16
N PRO A 78 7.74 -14.23 5.42
CA PRO A 78 8.91 -13.92 6.23
C PRO A 78 9.74 -12.76 5.68
N LEU A 79 10.35 -12.00 6.58
CA LEU A 79 11.26 -10.90 6.23
C LEU A 79 12.67 -11.45 6.00
N SER A 80 13.36 -10.92 4.96
CA SER A 80 14.79 -11.11 4.80
C SER A 80 15.58 -10.20 5.77
N GLU A 81 16.89 -10.45 5.92
CA GLU A 81 17.74 -9.55 6.71
C GLU A 81 17.75 -8.12 6.18
N VAL A 82 17.76 -7.96 4.86
CA VAL A 82 17.73 -6.64 4.22
C VAL A 82 16.40 -5.94 4.51
N GLU A 83 15.30 -6.67 4.39
CA GLU A 83 13.98 -6.13 4.71
C GLU A 83 13.88 -5.69 6.17
N ARG A 84 14.42 -6.48 7.10
CA ARG A 84 14.46 -6.08 8.51
C ARG A 84 15.21 -4.75 8.71
N LYS A 85 16.28 -4.53 7.96
CA LYS A 85 17.07 -3.28 8.02
C LYS A 85 16.32 -2.10 7.44
N ILE A 86 15.80 -2.25 6.22
CA ILE A 86 15.12 -1.13 5.52
C ILE A 86 13.80 -0.74 6.16
N TYR A 87 13.16 -1.66 6.91
CA TYR A 87 11.92 -1.41 7.64
C TYR A 87 12.14 -1.05 9.11
N TRP A 88 13.39 -0.83 9.51
CA TRP A 88 13.78 -0.38 10.85
C TRP A 88 13.32 -1.31 11.98
N VAL A 89 13.34 -2.63 11.74
CA VAL A 89 12.99 -3.63 12.76
C VAL A 89 14.14 -4.61 13.08
N ASP A 90 15.32 -4.36 12.54
CA ASP A 90 16.51 -5.20 12.78
C ASP A 90 17.05 -5.10 14.22
N ASP A 91 16.68 -4.06 14.96
CA ASP A 91 17.02 -3.88 16.37
C ASP A 91 16.02 -4.54 17.34
N MET A 92 14.94 -5.13 16.81
CA MET A 92 13.95 -5.83 17.63
C MET A 92 14.31 -7.32 17.77
N ASP A 93 14.54 -7.75 19.00
CA ASP A 93 14.76 -9.16 19.31
C ASP A 93 13.41 -9.86 19.52
N VAL A 94 12.67 -9.98 18.44
CA VAL A 94 11.32 -10.54 18.42
C VAL A 94 11.16 -11.45 17.20
N GLU A 95 10.57 -12.61 17.40
CA GLU A 95 10.12 -13.46 16.29
C GLU A 95 8.77 -12.95 15.82
N PHE A 96 8.74 -12.33 14.65
CA PHE A 96 7.50 -11.76 14.10
C PHE A 96 6.54 -12.82 13.60
N THR A 97 5.28 -12.69 14.02
CA THR A 97 4.19 -13.51 13.50
C THR A 97 3.91 -13.17 12.02
N PRO A 98 3.19 -14.02 11.28
CA PRO A 98 2.78 -13.67 9.91
C PRO A 98 2.04 -12.35 9.82
N LEU A 99 1.16 -12.02 10.77
CA LEU A 99 0.45 -10.74 10.77
C LEU A 99 1.41 -9.56 10.97
N ALA A 100 2.38 -9.68 11.88
CA ALA A 100 3.40 -8.68 12.09
C ALA A 100 4.23 -8.47 10.81
N ASN A 101 4.63 -9.55 10.15
CA ASN A 101 5.33 -9.47 8.87
C ASN A 101 4.49 -8.74 7.81
N ALA A 102 3.21 -9.04 7.72
CA ALA A 102 2.31 -8.36 6.78
C ALA A 102 2.28 -6.85 7.02
N TYR A 103 2.15 -6.43 8.27
CA TYR A 103 2.14 -5.01 8.62
C TYR A 103 3.48 -4.32 8.31
N ILE A 104 4.59 -4.94 8.72
CA ILE A 104 5.93 -4.40 8.47
C ILE A 104 6.16 -4.18 6.99
N ARG A 105 5.77 -5.13 6.15
CA ARG A 105 5.91 -5.07 4.69
C ARG A 105 4.95 -4.05 4.07
N ALA A 106 3.70 -4.00 4.53
CA ALA A 106 2.70 -3.05 4.01
C ALA A 106 3.12 -1.60 4.25
N ARG A 107 3.58 -1.30 5.46
CA ARG A 107 4.05 0.04 5.81
C ARG A 107 5.41 0.35 5.19
N GLY A 108 6.29 -0.65 5.16
CA GLY A 108 7.70 -0.48 4.82
C GLY A 108 7.97 -0.10 3.38
N ALA A 109 7.10 -0.47 2.46
CA ALA A 109 7.32 -0.22 1.04
C ALA A 109 7.32 1.28 0.70
N ASP A 110 6.50 2.07 1.37
CA ASP A 110 6.44 3.53 1.20
C ASP A 110 6.33 4.20 2.57
N ARG A 111 7.46 4.28 3.26
CA ARG A 111 7.52 4.81 4.62
C ARG A 111 7.18 6.29 4.68
N MET A 112 7.46 7.05 3.61
CA MET A 112 7.13 8.47 3.54
C MET A 112 5.62 8.69 3.52
N SER A 113 4.90 7.97 2.67
CA SER A 113 3.44 8.07 2.57
C SER A 113 2.72 7.44 3.76
N SER A 114 3.34 6.47 4.44
CA SER A 114 2.75 5.77 5.58
C SER A 114 2.88 6.54 6.91
N PHE A 115 3.62 7.63 6.92
CA PHE A 115 3.75 8.46 8.13
C PHE A 115 2.41 9.11 8.47
N GLY A 116 1.85 8.77 9.63
CA GLY A 116 0.53 9.23 10.03
C GLY A 116 -0.63 8.45 9.40
N ASP A 117 -0.41 7.19 9.09
CA ASP A 117 -1.36 6.30 8.42
C ASP A 117 -2.50 5.81 9.32
N PHE A 118 -3.46 5.13 8.68
CA PHE A 118 -4.44 4.28 9.36
C PHE A 118 -4.22 2.83 8.91
N ILE A 119 -4.08 1.92 9.88
CA ILE A 119 -3.69 0.52 9.66
C ILE A 119 -4.92 -0.38 9.65
N SER A 120 -4.99 -1.31 8.69
CA SER A 120 -5.99 -2.39 8.73
C SER A 120 -5.30 -3.74 8.78
N LEU A 121 -5.80 -4.63 9.63
CA LEU A 121 -5.27 -5.97 9.85
C LEU A 121 -6.38 -7.00 9.62
N SER A 122 -6.08 -8.06 8.87
CA SER A 122 -7.08 -9.09 8.53
C SER A 122 -7.40 -10.03 9.69
N ASP A 123 -6.49 -10.17 10.64
CA ASP A 123 -6.57 -11.12 11.76
C ASP A 123 -6.53 -10.39 13.09
N VAL A 124 -6.84 -11.11 14.16
CA VAL A 124 -6.71 -10.61 15.53
C VAL A 124 -5.29 -10.06 15.73
N CYS A 125 -5.19 -8.81 16.15
CA CYS A 125 -3.91 -8.16 16.40
C CYS A 125 -3.21 -8.78 17.59
N ASP A 126 -2.06 -9.37 17.36
CA ASP A 126 -1.22 -10.00 18.37
C ASP A 126 -0.22 -8.99 18.98
N LYS A 127 0.45 -9.44 20.04
CA LYS A 127 1.44 -8.63 20.76
C LYS A 127 2.57 -8.15 19.85
N GLU A 128 3.10 -9.05 19.02
CA GLU A 128 4.25 -8.75 18.15
C GLU A 128 3.89 -7.65 17.14
N THR A 129 2.69 -7.71 16.57
CA THR A 129 2.18 -6.67 15.68
C THR A 129 2.04 -5.34 16.40
N ALA A 130 1.46 -5.36 17.61
CA ALA A 130 1.29 -4.15 18.43
C ALA A 130 2.63 -3.50 18.80
N LEU A 131 3.66 -4.30 19.08
CA LEU A 131 5.00 -3.79 19.39
C LEU A 131 5.61 -3.02 18.21
N VAL A 132 5.36 -3.46 16.98
CA VAL A 132 5.80 -2.73 15.79
C VAL A 132 4.98 -1.44 15.61
N ILE A 133 3.66 -1.53 15.73
CA ILE A 133 2.78 -0.36 15.61
C ILE A 133 3.18 0.72 16.62
N LYS A 134 3.52 0.33 17.84
CA LYS A 134 3.94 1.24 18.91
C LYS A 134 5.08 2.16 18.46
N ARG A 135 5.98 1.69 17.60
CA ARG A 135 7.18 2.42 17.17
C ARG A 135 6.92 3.40 16.04
N GLU A 136 5.80 3.28 15.36
CA GLU A 136 5.52 4.04 14.14
C GLU A 136 4.57 5.20 14.39
N VAL A 137 4.68 6.27 13.61
CA VAL A 137 3.73 7.38 13.64
C VAL A 137 2.50 6.96 12.84
N SER A 138 1.39 6.80 13.53
CA SER A 138 0.14 6.26 13.00
C SER A 138 -1.05 6.89 13.71
N ASP A 139 -2.17 7.05 13.01
CA ASP A 139 -3.40 7.63 13.57
C ASP A 139 -4.28 6.59 14.24
N GLY A 140 -4.24 5.34 13.78
CA GLY A 140 -5.09 4.32 14.34
C GLY A 140 -5.01 2.99 13.62
N VAL A 141 -5.78 2.02 14.11
CA VAL A 141 -5.82 0.65 13.60
C VAL A 141 -7.23 0.08 13.69
N ILE A 142 -7.60 -0.73 12.69
CA ILE A 142 -8.81 -1.55 12.69
C ILE A 142 -8.41 -3.03 12.51
N ALA A 143 -9.02 -3.89 13.32
CA ALA A 143 -8.81 -5.33 13.28
C ALA A 143 -10.07 -6.06 13.78
N PRO A 144 -10.24 -7.37 13.48
CA PRO A 144 -11.39 -8.13 13.97
C PRO A 144 -11.35 -8.42 15.47
N GLY A 145 -10.23 -8.16 16.10
CA GLY A 145 -10.02 -8.31 17.53
C GLY A 145 -8.60 -7.99 17.92
N TYR A 146 -8.33 -8.01 19.22
CA TYR A 146 -7.03 -7.71 19.81
C TYR A 146 -6.79 -8.65 20.97
N THR A 147 -5.58 -9.19 21.08
CA THR A 147 -5.20 -9.88 22.32
C THR A 147 -5.14 -8.86 23.45
N ASP A 148 -5.29 -9.30 24.70
CA ASP A 148 -5.22 -8.40 25.85
C ASP A 148 -3.91 -7.62 25.88
N GLU A 149 -2.79 -8.28 25.61
CA GLU A 149 -1.47 -7.67 25.56
C GLU A 149 -1.36 -6.64 24.45
N ALA A 150 -1.83 -6.95 23.25
CA ALA A 150 -1.83 -6.02 22.12
C ALA A 150 -2.66 -4.77 22.42
N LEU A 151 -3.85 -4.96 22.98
CA LEU A 151 -4.75 -3.86 23.31
C LEU A 151 -4.13 -2.92 24.34
N GLU A 152 -3.49 -3.47 25.36
CA GLU A 152 -2.79 -2.68 26.39
C GLU A 152 -1.68 -1.81 25.78
N ILE A 153 -0.87 -2.39 24.89
CA ILE A 153 0.20 -1.66 24.18
C ILE A 153 -0.39 -0.52 23.35
N LEU A 154 -1.44 -0.81 22.58
CA LEU A 154 -2.04 0.17 21.66
C LEU A 154 -2.74 1.30 22.41
N LYS A 155 -3.44 1.00 23.50
CA LYS A 155 -4.12 2.01 24.33
C LYS A 155 -3.15 3.01 24.95
N ALA A 156 -1.91 2.61 25.23
CA ALA A 156 -0.90 3.49 25.81
C ALA A 156 -0.28 4.45 24.78
N LYS A 157 -0.43 4.17 23.49
CA LYS A 157 0.16 4.97 22.40
C LYS A 157 -0.53 6.33 22.32
N LYS A 158 0.21 7.39 21.88
CA LYS A 158 -0.30 8.78 21.76
C LYS A 158 -0.87 9.31 23.09
N LYS A 159 -0.18 9.05 24.19
CA LYS A 159 -0.61 9.47 25.54
C LYS A 159 -2.02 8.97 25.88
N GLY A 160 -2.37 7.78 25.42
CA GLY A 160 -3.66 7.16 25.68
C GLY A 160 -4.76 7.48 24.66
N ASN A 161 -4.44 8.19 23.59
CA ASN A 161 -5.42 8.67 22.61
C ASN A 161 -5.38 7.94 21.25
N TYR A 162 -4.57 6.89 21.11
CA TYR A 162 -4.49 6.15 19.86
C TYR A 162 -5.83 5.55 19.46
N ASN A 163 -6.22 5.66 18.21
CA ASN A 163 -7.50 5.14 17.73
C ASN A 163 -7.42 3.63 17.50
N VAL A 164 -8.24 2.88 18.25
CA VAL A 164 -8.32 1.42 18.14
C VAL A 164 -9.76 1.03 17.87
N ILE A 165 -9.99 0.44 16.68
CA ILE A 165 -11.33 0.05 16.23
C ILE A 165 -11.38 -1.47 16.08
N GLU A 166 -12.43 -2.09 16.63
CA GLU A 166 -12.76 -3.50 16.43
C GLU A 166 -13.90 -3.60 15.43
N ILE A 167 -13.72 -4.40 14.38
CA ILE A 167 -14.73 -4.67 13.35
C ILE A 167 -15.32 -6.07 13.54
N ASP A 168 -16.62 -6.19 13.33
CA ASP A 168 -17.25 -7.50 13.20
C ASP A 168 -16.85 -8.12 11.85
N PRO A 169 -16.05 -9.20 11.84
CA PRO A 169 -15.56 -9.78 10.59
C PRO A 169 -16.64 -10.46 9.76
N ASP A 170 -17.78 -10.73 10.34
CA ASP A 170 -18.90 -11.40 9.66
C ASP A 170 -19.88 -10.42 9.00
N TYR A 171 -19.70 -9.13 9.25
CA TYR A 171 -20.55 -8.12 8.64
C TYR A 171 -20.31 -8.02 7.13
N VAL A 172 -21.42 -8.04 6.38
CA VAL A 172 -21.44 -7.86 4.93
C VAL A 172 -22.34 -6.68 4.60
N PRO A 173 -21.86 -5.66 3.89
CA PRO A 173 -22.70 -4.54 3.46
C PRO A 173 -23.84 -4.99 2.54
N ALA A 174 -24.89 -4.20 2.45
CA ALA A 174 -25.96 -4.40 1.48
C ALA A 174 -25.41 -4.42 0.05
N PRO A 175 -26.04 -5.17 -0.88
CA PRO A 175 -25.55 -5.28 -2.26
C PRO A 175 -25.68 -3.99 -3.07
N ILE A 176 -26.48 -3.04 -2.62
CA ILE A 176 -26.66 -1.73 -3.25
C ILE A 176 -26.07 -0.66 -2.34
N GLU A 177 -25.24 0.20 -2.92
CA GLU A 177 -24.60 1.30 -2.18
C GLU A 177 -25.04 2.65 -2.74
N HIS A 178 -24.98 3.67 -1.88
CA HIS A 178 -25.43 5.02 -2.18
C HIS A 178 -24.34 6.04 -1.89
N LYS A 179 -24.34 7.11 -2.68
CA LYS A 179 -23.44 8.25 -2.51
C LYS A 179 -24.22 9.52 -2.83
N GLU A 180 -24.06 10.55 -2.02
CA GLU A 180 -24.72 11.82 -2.23
C GLU A 180 -23.73 12.88 -2.70
N VAL A 181 -24.03 13.51 -3.85
CA VAL A 181 -23.26 14.62 -4.41
C VAL A 181 -24.24 15.70 -4.83
N PHE A 182 -24.05 16.90 -4.34
CA PHE A 182 -24.92 18.05 -4.62
C PHE A 182 -26.39 17.79 -4.27
N GLY A 183 -26.66 17.01 -3.21
CA GLY A 183 -28.02 16.63 -2.82
C GLY A 183 -28.64 15.54 -3.70
N ILE A 184 -27.94 15.07 -4.72
CA ILE A 184 -28.39 14.01 -5.62
C ILE A 184 -27.80 12.69 -5.15
N THR A 185 -28.66 11.69 -4.98
CA THR A 185 -28.23 10.35 -4.57
C THR A 185 -27.84 9.53 -5.78
N PHE A 186 -26.61 9.02 -5.76
CA PHE A 186 -26.10 8.06 -6.71
C PHE A 186 -26.25 6.66 -6.14
N GLU A 187 -26.73 5.73 -6.94
CA GLU A 187 -26.98 4.36 -6.55
C GLU A 187 -26.28 3.40 -7.51
N GLN A 188 -25.58 2.40 -6.96
CA GLN A 188 -24.96 1.35 -7.77
C GLN A 188 -24.89 0.05 -6.99
N GLY A 189 -24.70 -1.06 -7.70
CA GLY A 189 -24.31 -2.31 -7.07
C GLY A 189 -22.93 -2.18 -6.46
N ARG A 190 -22.78 -2.72 -5.25
CA ARG A 190 -21.46 -2.81 -4.60
C ARG A 190 -20.53 -3.68 -5.46
N ASN A 191 -19.26 -3.33 -5.54
CA ASN A 191 -18.29 -4.14 -6.29
C ASN A 191 -17.98 -5.42 -5.53
N GLU A 192 -18.66 -6.51 -5.90
CA GLU A 192 -18.54 -7.83 -5.27
C GLU A 192 -17.63 -8.79 -6.07
N LEU A 193 -16.89 -8.27 -7.05
CA LEU A 193 -15.98 -9.06 -7.86
C LEU A 193 -14.95 -9.76 -6.98
N VAL A 194 -14.84 -11.09 -7.15
CA VAL A 194 -13.83 -11.90 -6.47
C VAL A 194 -12.62 -12.05 -7.39
N ILE A 195 -11.46 -11.67 -6.90
CA ILE A 195 -10.19 -11.81 -7.61
C ILE A 195 -9.43 -12.99 -7.02
N ASP A 196 -9.21 -14.02 -7.83
CA ASP A 196 -8.44 -15.22 -7.50
C ASP A 196 -7.44 -15.52 -8.63
N GLU A 197 -6.77 -16.66 -8.56
CA GLU A 197 -5.77 -17.07 -9.55
C GLU A 197 -6.34 -17.21 -10.98
N HIS A 198 -7.63 -17.54 -11.12
CA HIS A 198 -8.29 -17.71 -12.42
C HIS A 198 -8.60 -16.39 -13.11
N PHE A 199 -8.49 -15.28 -12.40
CA PHE A 199 -8.64 -13.94 -12.96
C PHE A 199 -7.60 -13.63 -14.04
N PHE A 200 -6.50 -14.39 -14.08
CA PHE A 200 -5.35 -14.17 -14.95
C PHE A 200 -5.19 -15.27 -16.01
N ASP A 201 -6.24 -16.03 -16.32
CA ASP A 201 -6.16 -17.15 -17.25
C ASP A 201 -6.01 -16.74 -18.72
N ASN A 202 -6.50 -15.55 -19.10
CA ASN A 202 -6.43 -15.07 -20.49
C ASN A 202 -5.11 -14.35 -20.76
N ILE A 203 -4.05 -15.10 -21.00
CA ILE A 203 -2.72 -14.56 -21.30
C ILE A 203 -2.62 -14.32 -22.81
N VAL A 204 -2.40 -13.05 -23.22
CA VAL A 204 -2.48 -12.59 -24.60
C VAL A 204 -1.12 -12.40 -25.27
N THR A 205 -0.04 -12.57 -24.54
CA THR A 205 1.35 -12.40 -25.01
C THR A 205 1.97 -13.72 -25.47
N GLU A 206 3.11 -13.66 -26.16
CA GLU A 206 3.86 -14.84 -26.57
C GLU A 206 4.35 -15.66 -25.38
N ASN A 207 4.88 -14.98 -24.35
CA ASN A 207 5.20 -15.61 -23.07
C ASN A 207 3.88 -15.92 -22.35
N LYS A 208 3.60 -17.21 -22.14
CA LYS A 208 2.37 -17.70 -21.47
C LYS A 208 2.62 -18.07 -20.02
N GLU A 209 3.84 -17.92 -19.51
CA GLU A 209 4.21 -18.41 -18.20
C GLU A 209 4.01 -17.34 -17.11
N ILE A 210 3.04 -17.56 -16.25
CA ILE A 210 2.84 -16.79 -15.02
C ILE A 210 2.89 -17.81 -13.86
N PRO A 211 4.03 -17.91 -13.15
CA PRO A 211 4.15 -18.82 -12.00
C PRO A 211 3.13 -18.51 -10.91
N ASP A 212 2.84 -19.48 -10.05
CA ASP A 212 1.86 -19.29 -8.96
C ASP A 212 2.20 -18.12 -8.03
N SER A 213 3.49 -17.91 -7.74
CA SER A 213 3.93 -16.75 -6.95
C SER A 213 3.60 -15.42 -7.63
N ALA A 214 3.74 -15.36 -8.94
CA ALA A 214 3.40 -14.18 -9.73
C ALA A 214 1.88 -13.98 -9.85
N LYS A 215 1.10 -15.05 -9.93
CA LYS A 215 -0.37 -14.97 -9.88
C LYS A 215 -0.83 -14.40 -8.54
N MET A 216 -0.21 -14.83 -7.45
CA MET A 216 -0.48 -14.25 -6.12
C MET A 216 -0.15 -12.76 -6.10
N ASP A 217 1.00 -12.36 -6.64
CA ASP A 217 1.39 -10.96 -6.69
C ASP A 217 0.43 -10.13 -7.56
N LEU A 218 -0.01 -10.66 -8.70
CA LEU A 218 -1.02 -10.01 -9.54
C LEU A 218 -2.36 -9.89 -8.81
N ALA A 219 -2.76 -10.91 -8.06
CA ALA A 219 -4.00 -10.86 -7.26
C ALA A 219 -3.89 -9.77 -6.18
N ILE A 220 -2.77 -9.69 -5.49
CA ILE A 220 -2.51 -8.63 -4.50
C ILE A 220 -2.61 -7.26 -5.16
N SER A 221 -2.00 -7.09 -6.33
CA SER A 221 -2.06 -5.84 -7.11
C SER A 221 -3.50 -5.45 -7.42
N MET A 222 -4.28 -6.34 -8.02
CA MET A 222 -5.63 -6.03 -8.47
C MET A 222 -6.61 -5.83 -7.30
N ILE A 223 -6.49 -6.60 -6.21
CA ILE A 223 -7.29 -6.39 -5.00
C ILE A 223 -6.99 -5.03 -4.38
N THR A 224 -5.70 -4.66 -4.30
CA THR A 224 -5.28 -3.35 -3.80
C THR A 224 -5.91 -2.22 -4.62
N LEU A 225 -5.97 -2.38 -5.95
CA LEU A 225 -6.56 -1.38 -6.84
C LEU A 225 -8.07 -1.22 -6.68
N LYS A 226 -8.79 -2.25 -6.24
CA LYS A 226 -10.23 -2.13 -5.93
C LYS A 226 -10.51 -1.03 -4.89
N TYR A 227 -9.53 -0.72 -4.05
CA TYR A 227 -9.65 0.23 -2.94
C TYR A 227 -8.72 1.42 -3.07
N THR A 228 -8.18 1.64 -4.27
CA THR A 228 -7.30 2.77 -4.59
C THR A 228 -8.03 3.75 -5.51
N GLN A 229 -8.04 5.03 -5.16
CA GLN A 229 -8.67 6.06 -5.99
C GLN A 229 -8.06 6.07 -7.40
N SER A 230 -8.92 6.03 -8.41
CA SER A 230 -8.50 5.96 -9.82
C SER A 230 -7.99 7.32 -10.35
N ASN A 231 -7.16 7.33 -11.41
CA ASN A 231 -6.51 6.16 -12.00
C ASN A 231 -5.50 5.56 -11.03
N SER A 232 -5.37 4.26 -11.05
CA SER A 232 -4.43 3.59 -10.16
C SER A 232 -3.66 2.47 -10.86
N VAL A 233 -2.40 2.31 -10.42
CA VAL A 233 -1.47 1.28 -10.87
C VAL A 233 -0.71 0.79 -9.65
N CYS A 234 -0.48 -0.51 -9.55
CA CYS A 234 0.20 -1.11 -8.39
C CYS A 234 1.25 -2.11 -8.83
N TYR A 235 2.50 -1.87 -8.40
CA TYR A 235 3.62 -2.78 -8.57
C TYR A 235 3.73 -3.65 -7.32
N VAL A 236 3.89 -4.95 -7.50
CA VAL A 236 3.97 -5.93 -6.40
C VAL A 236 5.16 -6.86 -6.62
N LYS A 237 5.85 -7.18 -5.55
CA LYS A 237 6.91 -8.19 -5.55
C LYS A 237 6.95 -8.93 -4.23
N GLY A 238 7.04 -10.26 -4.29
CA GLY A 238 7.22 -11.08 -3.10
C GLY A 238 6.10 -10.93 -2.06
N GLY A 239 4.86 -10.76 -2.50
CA GLY A 239 3.70 -10.67 -1.60
C GLY A 239 3.45 -9.28 -1.00
N GLN A 240 4.08 -8.23 -1.53
CA GLN A 240 3.86 -6.87 -1.05
C GLN A 240 3.79 -5.87 -2.18
N ALA A 241 2.90 -4.89 -2.07
CA ALA A 241 2.90 -3.73 -2.94
C ALA A 241 4.17 -2.91 -2.68
N ILE A 242 4.91 -2.62 -3.74
CA ILE A 242 6.17 -1.86 -3.67
C ILE A 242 6.05 -0.45 -4.25
N GLY A 243 4.99 -0.18 -5.01
CA GLY A 243 4.69 1.15 -5.50
C GLY A 243 3.24 1.24 -5.96
N ILE A 244 2.49 2.18 -5.38
CA ILE A 244 1.09 2.42 -5.70
C ILE A 244 0.94 3.85 -6.19
N GLY A 245 0.39 4.02 -7.38
CA GLY A 245 -0.03 5.32 -7.90
C GLY A 245 -1.54 5.44 -7.79
N ALA A 246 -2.01 6.53 -7.20
CA ALA A 246 -3.42 6.77 -6.92
C ALA A 246 -3.85 8.14 -7.40
N GLY A 247 -5.13 8.27 -7.81
CA GLY A 247 -5.76 9.56 -8.06
C GLY A 247 -5.19 10.33 -9.26
N GLN A 248 -4.59 9.64 -10.22
CA GLN A 248 -3.98 10.30 -11.37
C GLN A 248 -4.95 10.40 -12.54
N GLN A 249 -4.88 11.51 -13.28
CA GLN A 249 -5.74 11.75 -14.44
C GLN A 249 -5.20 11.11 -15.71
N SER A 250 -3.87 10.97 -15.83
CA SER A 250 -3.20 10.34 -16.97
C SER A 250 -2.70 8.94 -16.58
N ARG A 251 -2.99 7.95 -17.42
CA ARG A 251 -2.52 6.57 -17.19
C ARG A 251 -1.00 6.48 -17.15
N ILE A 252 -0.32 7.11 -18.10
CA ILE A 252 1.16 7.07 -18.12
C ILE A 252 1.78 7.79 -16.91
N HIS A 253 1.20 8.90 -16.46
CA HIS A 253 1.66 9.57 -15.24
C HIS A 253 1.48 8.67 -14.02
N CYS A 254 0.40 7.91 -13.97
CA CYS A 254 0.13 6.96 -12.89
C CYS A 254 1.18 5.83 -12.88
N THR A 255 1.47 5.27 -14.04
CA THR A 255 2.47 4.20 -14.20
C THR A 255 3.88 4.70 -13.81
N ARG A 256 4.21 5.94 -14.16
CA ARG A 256 5.48 6.57 -13.76
C ARG A 256 5.55 6.81 -12.26
N LEU A 257 4.50 7.35 -11.67
CA LEU A 257 4.46 7.63 -10.23
C LEU A 257 4.62 6.36 -9.41
N ALA A 258 3.81 5.33 -9.72
CA ALA A 258 3.89 4.05 -9.05
C ALA A 258 5.27 3.39 -9.26
N GLY A 259 5.82 3.48 -10.48
CA GLY A 259 7.14 2.97 -10.81
C GLY A 259 8.26 3.69 -10.06
N SER A 260 8.16 5.00 -9.88
CA SER A 260 9.13 5.77 -9.10
C SER A 260 9.13 5.34 -7.63
N LYS A 261 7.96 5.04 -7.06
CA LYS A 261 7.86 4.51 -5.69
C LYS A 261 8.46 3.11 -5.59
N ALA A 262 8.20 2.25 -6.56
CA ALA A 262 8.79 0.92 -6.63
C ALA A 262 10.32 0.99 -6.74
N ASP A 263 10.84 1.91 -7.55
CA ASP A 263 12.27 2.15 -7.69
C ASP A 263 12.89 2.61 -6.37
N ASN A 264 12.24 3.52 -5.66
CA ASN A 264 12.71 3.99 -4.35
C ASN A 264 12.79 2.84 -3.34
N TRP A 265 11.80 1.95 -3.32
CA TRP A 265 11.82 0.76 -2.47
C TRP A 265 13.04 -0.11 -2.75
N TRP A 266 13.37 -0.31 -4.03
CA TRP A 266 14.53 -1.13 -4.42
C TRP A 266 15.86 -0.43 -4.15
N LEU A 267 15.95 0.88 -4.44
CA LEU A 267 17.15 1.70 -4.18
C LEU A 267 17.51 1.75 -2.69
N ARG A 268 16.52 1.70 -1.81
CA ARG A 268 16.75 1.66 -0.36
C ARG A 268 17.49 0.40 0.09
N GLN A 269 17.49 -0.64 -0.72
CA GLN A 269 18.19 -1.91 -0.44
C GLN A 269 19.62 -1.94 -1.00
N SER A 270 20.04 -0.89 -1.68
CA SER A 270 21.37 -0.80 -2.30
C SER A 270 22.47 -0.72 -1.26
N PRO A 271 23.71 -1.18 -1.61
CA PRO A 271 24.86 -1.00 -0.73
C PRO A 271 25.10 0.47 -0.35
N GLN A 272 24.86 1.40 -1.27
CA GLN A 272 25.02 2.83 -1.04
C GLN A 272 24.12 3.34 0.09
N VAL A 273 22.86 2.91 0.11
CA VAL A 273 21.90 3.30 1.16
C VAL A 273 22.14 2.54 2.44
N LEU A 274 22.37 1.23 2.36
CA LEU A 274 22.67 0.40 3.56
C LEU A 274 23.96 0.83 4.25
N GLY A 275 24.89 1.43 3.51
CA GLY A 275 26.17 1.93 4.04
C GLY A 275 26.12 3.33 4.63
N LEU A 276 24.98 4.01 4.60
CA LEU A 276 24.84 5.35 5.20
C LEU A 276 25.05 5.28 6.72
N GLN A 277 25.89 6.18 7.23
CA GLN A 277 26.21 6.27 8.64
C GLN A 277 25.54 7.47 9.27
N PHE A 278 24.36 7.23 9.85
CA PHE A 278 23.58 8.27 10.51
C PHE A 278 24.14 8.60 11.89
N LEU A 279 23.95 9.85 12.31
CA LEU A 279 24.20 10.24 13.70
C LEU A 279 23.27 9.43 14.63
N ASP A 280 23.79 9.05 15.82
CA ASP A 280 23.04 8.21 16.76
C ASP A 280 21.71 8.82 17.20
N LYS A 281 21.64 10.15 17.25
CA LYS A 281 20.45 10.91 17.68
C LYS A 281 19.33 10.99 16.63
N ILE A 282 19.60 10.59 15.38
CA ILE A 282 18.62 10.74 14.28
C ILE A 282 17.52 9.67 14.42
N GLY A 283 16.28 10.11 14.52
CA GLY A 283 15.13 9.22 14.59
C GLY A 283 14.78 8.59 13.23
N ARG A 284 13.89 7.60 13.25
CA ARG A 284 13.50 6.84 12.06
C ARG A 284 12.88 7.72 10.98
N ALA A 285 11.98 8.63 11.34
CA ALA A 285 11.34 9.53 10.37
C ALA A 285 12.36 10.42 9.66
N ASP A 286 13.33 10.95 10.40
CA ASP A 286 14.39 11.79 9.83
C ASP A 286 15.33 10.98 8.94
N ARG A 287 15.62 9.73 9.30
CA ARG A 287 16.40 8.82 8.46
C ARG A 287 15.67 8.53 7.15
N ASP A 288 14.37 8.22 7.22
CA ASP A 288 13.56 7.97 6.02
C ASP A 288 13.55 9.18 5.09
N ASN A 289 13.39 10.38 5.64
CA ASN A 289 13.42 11.63 4.88
C ASN A 289 14.78 11.87 4.22
N ALA A 290 15.87 11.63 4.97
CA ALA A 290 17.22 11.79 4.45
C ALA A 290 17.51 10.79 3.32
N ILE A 291 17.07 9.54 3.45
CA ILE A 291 17.23 8.53 2.40
C ILE A 291 16.43 8.94 1.15
N ASP A 292 15.19 9.39 1.32
CA ASP A 292 14.34 9.83 0.21
C ASP A 292 15.04 10.93 -0.60
N LEU A 293 15.63 11.92 0.05
CA LEU A 293 16.40 12.97 -0.59
C LEU A 293 17.70 12.44 -1.23
N TYR A 294 18.41 11.57 -0.51
CA TYR A 294 19.70 11.03 -0.98
C TYR A 294 19.57 10.24 -2.29
N ILE A 295 18.52 9.45 -2.44
CA ILE A 295 18.27 8.66 -3.66
C ILE A 295 17.60 9.46 -4.76
N GLY A 296 17.08 10.66 -4.46
CA GLY A 296 16.38 11.53 -5.39
C GLY A 296 17.29 12.51 -6.13
N GLU A 297 16.67 13.41 -6.88
CA GLU A 297 17.39 14.45 -7.64
C GLU A 297 17.87 15.60 -6.74
N ASP A 298 17.21 15.82 -5.60
CA ASP A 298 17.55 16.89 -4.66
C ASP A 298 18.53 16.43 -3.57
N TYR A 299 19.43 15.51 -3.91
CA TYR A 299 20.37 14.92 -2.95
C TYR A 299 21.31 15.95 -2.29
N MET A 300 21.57 17.09 -2.93
CA MET A 300 22.38 18.14 -2.31
C MET A 300 21.74 18.76 -1.08
N ASP A 301 20.42 18.60 -0.89
CA ASP A 301 19.74 19.06 0.33
C ASP A 301 20.26 18.31 1.58
N VAL A 302 20.82 17.13 1.41
CA VAL A 302 21.41 16.35 2.50
C VAL A 302 22.92 16.16 2.38
N LEU A 303 23.54 16.49 1.24
CA LEU A 303 24.98 16.31 1.01
C LEU A 303 25.77 17.61 1.02
N ALA A 304 25.10 18.77 0.94
CA ALA A 304 25.80 20.06 0.98
C ALA A 304 26.52 20.25 2.31
N ASP A 305 27.66 20.96 2.27
CA ASP A 305 28.34 21.35 3.50
C ASP A 305 27.43 22.23 4.35
N GLY A 306 27.37 21.94 5.66
CA GLY A 306 26.42 22.57 6.57
C GLY A 306 25.10 21.78 6.73
N ALA A 307 24.78 20.88 5.81
CA ALA A 307 23.61 20.02 5.90
C ALA A 307 23.97 18.61 6.35
N TRP A 308 24.96 17.98 5.70
CA TRP A 308 25.27 16.57 5.98
C TRP A 308 25.75 16.32 7.41
N GLU A 309 26.45 17.28 8.03
CA GLU A 309 26.96 17.19 9.39
C GLU A 309 25.87 17.00 10.45
N ASN A 310 24.66 17.44 10.14
CA ASN A 310 23.50 17.31 11.03
C ASN A 310 22.80 15.96 10.91
N ILE A 311 23.19 15.12 9.94
CA ILE A 311 22.50 13.88 9.60
C ILE A 311 23.44 12.68 9.69
N PHE A 312 24.66 12.79 9.15
CA PHE A 312 25.61 11.70 8.98
C PHE A 312 26.87 11.87 9.81
N LYS A 313 27.47 10.74 10.22
CA LYS A 313 28.80 10.73 10.86
C LYS A 313 29.92 10.99 9.85
N VAL A 314 29.71 10.53 8.62
CA VAL A 314 30.66 10.66 7.49
C VAL A 314 29.86 11.12 6.30
N LYS A 315 30.41 12.09 5.55
CA LYS A 315 29.76 12.57 4.33
C LYS A 315 29.63 11.43 3.31
N PRO A 316 28.39 11.08 2.90
CA PRO A 316 28.19 10.04 1.88
C PRO A 316 28.70 10.50 0.51
N GLU A 317 29.13 9.53 -0.30
CA GLU A 317 29.35 9.75 -1.71
C GLU A 317 28.01 9.94 -2.44
N VAL A 318 27.99 10.71 -3.51
CA VAL A 318 26.81 10.86 -4.36
C VAL A 318 26.43 9.50 -4.94
N PHE A 319 25.16 9.16 -4.86
CA PHE A 319 24.59 7.99 -5.53
C PHE A 319 24.30 8.38 -6.97
N THR A 320 25.23 8.04 -7.90
CA THR A 320 25.15 8.50 -9.28
C THR A 320 23.98 7.87 -10.04
N ARG A 321 23.56 8.52 -11.12
CA ARG A 321 22.51 8.02 -11.99
C ARG A 321 22.83 6.65 -12.57
N GLU A 322 24.09 6.46 -12.99
CA GLU A 322 24.59 5.17 -13.52
C GLU A 322 24.55 4.07 -12.46
N GLU A 323 24.97 4.38 -11.23
CA GLU A 323 24.92 3.42 -10.13
C GLU A 323 23.49 3.03 -9.78
N LYS A 324 22.56 4.02 -9.75
CA LYS A 324 21.13 3.77 -9.53
C LYS A 324 20.56 2.87 -10.62
N ARG A 325 20.86 3.16 -11.89
CA ARG A 325 20.36 2.35 -13.02
C ARG A 325 20.88 0.91 -12.94
N ALA A 326 22.16 0.73 -12.61
CA ALA A 326 22.75 -0.60 -12.46
C ALA A 326 22.06 -1.39 -11.33
N TRP A 327 21.71 -0.76 -10.23
CA TRP A 327 21.00 -1.39 -9.13
C TRP A 327 19.54 -1.72 -9.49
N LEU A 328 18.85 -0.78 -10.13
CA LEU A 328 17.47 -0.98 -10.60
C LEU A 328 17.35 -2.13 -11.59
N ASP A 329 18.34 -2.34 -12.45
CA ASP A 329 18.35 -3.44 -13.42
C ASP A 329 18.42 -4.82 -12.75
N LYS A 330 18.79 -4.91 -11.49
CA LYS A 330 18.80 -6.15 -10.71
C LYS A 330 17.42 -6.51 -10.15
N ASN A 331 16.48 -5.58 -10.17
CA ASN A 331 15.11 -5.86 -9.73
C ASN A 331 14.37 -6.54 -10.89
N THR A 332 13.90 -7.77 -10.64
CA THR A 332 13.25 -8.61 -11.65
C THR A 332 11.98 -9.25 -11.09
N ASP A 333 11.19 -9.87 -11.95
CA ASP A 333 9.99 -10.63 -11.58
C ASP A 333 8.93 -9.81 -10.84
N VAL A 334 8.88 -8.51 -11.11
CA VAL A 334 7.88 -7.61 -10.56
C VAL A 334 6.56 -7.80 -11.30
N ALA A 335 5.46 -7.84 -10.56
CA ALA A 335 4.10 -7.87 -11.10
C ALA A 335 3.51 -6.47 -11.10
N LEU A 336 2.71 -6.15 -12.11
CA LEU A 336 2.01 -4.88 -12.23
C LEU A 336 0.55 -5.10 -12.58
N GLY A 337 -0.35 -4.45 -11.82
CA GLY A 337 -1.76 -4.36 -12.15
C GLY A 337 -2.17 -2.94 -12.48
N SER A 338 -3.13 -2.79 -13.38
CA SER A 338 -3.75 -1.52 -13.75
C SER A 338 -5.26 -1.62 -13.61
N ASP A 339 -5.89 -0.59 -13.06
CA ASP A 339 -7.35 -0.56 -12.84
C ASP A 339 -8.15 -0.35 -14.14
N ALA A 340 -7.48 0.05 -15.22
CA ALA A 340 -8.08 0.16 -16.56
C ALA A 340 -7.04 -0.15 -17.64
N PHE A 341 -7.46 -0.21 -18.91
CA PHE A 341 -6.56 -0.60 -20.00
C PHE A 341 -5.41 0.40 -20.19
N PHE A 342 -4.28 -0.10 -20.66
CA PHE A 342 -3.19 0.73 -21.13
C PHE A 342 -3.51 1.23 -22.54
N PRO A 343 -3.54 2.56 -22.76
CA PRO A 343 -3.84 3.09 -24.10
C PRO A 343 -2.73 2.86 -25.11
N PHE A 344 -1.46 2.81 -24.67
CA PHE A 344 -0.29 2.67 -25.51
C PHE A 344 0.79 1.84 -24.82
N GLY A 345 1.76 1.36 -25.61
CA GLY A 345 2.89 0.58 -25.10
C GLY A 345 3.89 1.33 -24.24
N ASP A 346 3.83 2.66 -24.17
CA ASP A 346 4.69 3.47 -23.30
C ASP A 346 4.55 3.09 -21.82
N ASN A 347 3.37 2.65 -21.39
CA ASN A 347 3.16 2.14 -20.04
C ASN A 347 3.99 0.88 -19.79
N VAL A 348 4.07 -0.01 -20.76
CA VAL A 348 4.88 -1.24 -20.69
C VAL A 348 6.37 -0.90 -20.68
N GLU A 349 6.79 0.04 -21.53
CA GLU A 349 8.18 0.54 -21.55
C GLU A 349 8.59 1.04 -20.17
N ARG A 350 7.71 1.85 -19.52
CA ARG A 350 7.98 2.35 -18.18
C ARG A 350 8.04 1.23 -17.14
N ALA A 351 7.09 0.31 -17.20
CA ALA A 351 7.02 -0.82 -16.27
C ALA A 351 8.27 -1.70 -16.36
N HIS A 352 8.77 -1.95 -17.58
CA HIS A 352 9.97 -2.74 -17.81
C HIS A 352 11.19 -2.15 -17.08
N LYS A 353 11.33 -0.84 -17.05
CA LYS A 353 12.44 -0.16 -16.36
C LYS A 353 12.46 -0.42 -14.84
N SER A 354 11.35 -0.81 -14.26
CA SER A 354 11.23 -1.16 -12.83
C SER A 354 11.19 -2.67 -12.58
N GLY A 355 11.56 -3.48 -13.57
CA GLY A 355 11.70 -4.93 -13.41
C GLY A 355 10.42 -5.73 -13.63
N VAL A 356 9.37 -5.13 -14.20
CA VAL A 356 8.10 -5.81 -14.42
C VAL A 356 8.25 -6.94 -15.44
N LYS A 357 7.77 -8.12 -15.07
CA LYS A 357 7.73 -9.34 -15.88
C LYS A 357 6.31 -9.84 -16.12
N TYR A 358 5.38 -9.46 -15.27
CA TYR A 358 3.99 -9.91 -15.27
C TYR A 358 3.06 -8.72 -15.18
N ILE A 359 2.04 -8.67 -16.07
CA ILE A 359 1.06 -7.57 -16.11
C ILE A 359 -0.35 -8.14 -16.14
N ALA A 360 -1.25 -7.49 -15.39
CA ALA A 360 -2.68 -7.70 -15.50
C ALA A 360 -3.36 -6.35 -15.76
N GLN A 361 -4.18 -6.30 -16.81
CA GLN A 361 -4.98 -5.13 -17.16
C GLN A 361 -6.20 -5.58 -17.97
N PRO A 362 -7.26 -4.76 -18.05
CA PRO A 362 -8.50 -5.20 -18.71
C PRO A 362 -8.39 -5.52 -20.19
N GLY A 363 -7.54 -4.81 -20.92
CA GLY A 363 -7.62 -4.80 -22.40
C GLY A 363 -8.78 -3.90 -22.88
N GLY A 364 -8.95 -3.79 -24.19
CA GLY A 364 -10.03 -3.02 -24.79
C GLY A 364 -9.62 -1.68 -25.41
N SER A 365 -8.32 -1.39 -25.45
CA SER A 365 -7.80 -0.23 -26.19
C SER A 365 -7.78 -0.52 -27.69
N ILE A 366 -7.95 0.51 -28.51
CA ILE A 366 -7.76 0.43 -29.97
C ILE A 366 -6.32 -0.01 -30.29
N ARG A 367 -5.39 0.27 -29.39
CA ARG A 367 -3.95 -0.04 -29.55
C ARG A 367 -3.51 -1.24 -28.71
N ASP A 368 -4.40 -2.18 -28.40
CA ASP A 368 -4.05 -3.42 -27.69
C ASP A 368 -2.92 -4.19 -28.40
N ASP A 369 -2.91 -4.19 -29.74
CA ASP A 369 -1.85 -4.81 -30.55
C ASP A 369 -0.47 -4.22 -30.24
N HIS A 370 -0.37 -2.89 -30.09
CA HIS A 370 0.87 -2.20 -29.74
C HIS A 370 1.32 -2.53 -28.31
N VAL A 371 0.37 -2.58 -27.38
CA VAL A 371 0.65 -2.93 -25.98
C VAL A 371 1.18 -4.36 -25.89
N ILE A 372 0.53 -5.30 -26.58
CA ILE A 372 0.97 -6.71 -26.63
C ILE A 372 2.36 -6.82 -27.26
N ALA A 373 2.60 -6.13 -28.38
CA ALA A 373 3.89 -6.16 -29.07
C ALA A 373 5.02 -5.64 -28.16
N THR A 374 4.77 -4.61 -27.39
CA THR A 374 5.74 -4.07 -26.44
C THR A 374 6.05 -5.08 -25.32
N CYS A 375 5.05 -5.78 -24.83
CA CYS A 375 5.26 -6.88 -23.87
C CYS A 375 6.12 -7.98 -24.49
N ASN A 376 5.84 -8.39 -25.73
CA ASN A 376 6.59 -9.43 -26.42
C ASN A 376 8.06 -9.05 -26.63
N LYS A 377 8.34 -7.78 -26.90
CA LYS A 377 9.69 -7.24 -27.01
C LYS A 377 10.55 -7.54 -25.77
N TYR A 378 9.95 -7.52 -24.59
CA TYR A 378 10.63 -7.72 -23.30
C TYR A 378 10.37 -9.10 -22.68
N GLY A 379 9.65 -9.98 -23.37
CA GLY A 379 9.31 -11.29 -22.84
C GLY A 379 8.36 -11.25 -21.63
N ILE A 380 7.58 -10.18 -21.51
CA ILE A 380 6.60 -10.01 -20.44
C ILE A 380 5.36 -10.86 -20.72
N ALA A 381 4.85 -11.55 -19.69
CA ALA A 381 3.57 -12.25 -19.76
C ALA A 381 2.47 -11.32 -19.26
N MET A 382 1.45 -11.09 -20.08
CA MET A 382 0.33 -10.20 -19.75
C MET A 382 -1.00 -10.92 -19.89
N ALA A 383 -1.85 -10.78 -18.87
CA ALA A 383 -3.23 -11.24 -18.88
C ALA A 383 -4.17 -10.08 -19.11
N PHE A 384 -5.19 -10.29 -19.96
CA PHE A 384 -6.34 -9.40 -20.07
C PHE A 384 -7.44 -9.92 -19.15
N THR A 385 -7.81 -9.10 -18.15
CA THR A 385 -8.83 -9.47 -17.18
C THR A 385 -10.24 -9.24 -17.69
N GLY A 386 -10.40 -8.38 -18.69
CA GLY A 386 -11.69 -8.03 -19.25
C GLY A 386 -12.57 -7.15 -18.37
N ILE A 387 -12.06 -6.70 -17.22
CA ILE A 387 -12.88 -5.92 -16.28
C ILE A 387 -12.09 -4.75 -15.70
N ARG A 388 -12.74 -3.58 -15.70
CA ARG A 388 -12.23 -2.33 -15.14
C ARG A 388 -12.53 -2.27 -13.64
N LEU A 389 -11.58 -1.77 -12.85
CA LEU A 389 -11.68 -1.68 -11.40
C LEU A 389 -11.68 -0.24 -10.89
N PHE A 390 -12.34 0.68 -11.59
CA PHE A 390 -12.41 2.07 -11.14
C PHE A 390 -13.00 2.17 -9.73
N HIS A 391 -12.39 3.00 -8.93
CA HIS A 391 -12.79 3.27 -7.54
C HIS A 391 -12.82 4.78 -7.33
N HIS A 392 -14.02 5.30 -7.04
CA HIS A 392 -14.30 6.72 -6.80
C HIS A 392 -15.18 6.84 -5.56
N SER A 393 -14.60 6.55 -4.37
CA SER A 393 -15.37 6.40 -3.13
C SER A 393 -15.24 7.58 -2.16
N LEU A 394 -14.96 8.74 -2.67
CA LEU A 394 -14.90 9.96 -1.85
C LEU A 394 -16.25 10.61 -1.64
#